data_5afa5c31d8f7ebc01ac5bce6502d5702
#
_entry.id   5afa5c31d8f7ebc01ac5bce6502d5702
#
_cell.length_a   1.000
_cell.length_b   1.000
_cell.length_c   1.000
_cell.angle_alpha   90.00
_cell.angle_beta   90.00
_cell.angle_gamma   90.00
#
_symmetry.space_group_name_H-M   'P 1'
#
loop_
_entity.id
_entity.type
_entity.pdbx_description
1 polymer ?
#
loop_
_entity_poly.entity_id
_entity_poly.type
_entity_poly.pdbx_seq_one_letter_code
_entity_poly.pdbx_strand_id
1 'polypeptide(L)'
;MDIFQKCYEPSLAKELKAAGVYPYFHALQSRQDVEVMMEGKRRIMLGSNNYLGLTTALDVVEAGIHALEQYGAGCSGSRFLNGTLQMHLELEEELGKFLRKPGIVTFGTGFQSNVGIISALVGRHDYVICDRENHASIYAGCQMSYGKMLRYRHSDMADLEKQLQRVPEQNGALIVTDGVFSMGGDIAKLPEICALAKRYGARVMVDDAHGLGVLGEGGRGTASYFGLEDQVDVYMGTFSKSLASLGGYMAASEEVAEYVRHASRPFIFSASIPPANCATALAALRHLEQHPELVDRLRSLSLYARKGMTDRGMKIRESALNAPTPIIPIYTYETYHTLEVAKEIYDRGVYVNPTLPPATPEGEALLRTSYMATHTEALLDEAMDIMAEVLVEHE
;
A
#
# COMPACT_ATOMS: atom_id res chain seq x y z
N MET A 1 -28.18 -16.93 -21.69
CA MET A 1 -27.65 -17.14 -20.32
C MET A 1 -27.70 -15.81 -19.59
N ASP A 2 -28.30 -15.77 -18.40
CA ASP A 2 -28.37 -14.54 -17.60
C ASP A 2 -26.98 -14.20 -17.05
N ILE A 3 -26.48 -12.99 -17.30
CA ILE A 3 -25.16 -12.53 -16.81
C ILE A 3 -25.13 -12.44 -15.28
N PHE A 4 -26.27 -12.30 -14.62
CA PHE A 4 -26.40 -12.23 -13.16
C PHE A 4 -26.52 -13.59 -12.49
N GLN A 5 -26.62 -14.70 -13.25
CA GLN A 5 -26.74 -16.07 -12.70
C GLN A 5 -25.71 -16.34 -11.61
N LYS A 6 -24.44 -15.98 -11.84
CA LYS A 6 -23.33 -16.09 -10.87
C LYS A 6 -23.57 -15.37 -9.53
N CYS A 7 -24.43 -14.34 -9.51
CA CYS A 7 -24.73 -13.57 -8.29
C CYS A 7 -25.72 -14.31 -7.38
N TYR A 8 -26.49 -15.25 -7.93
CA TYR A 8 -27.50 -16.02 -7.20
C TYR A 8 -26.98 -17.36 -6.71
N GLU A 9 -25.87 -17.83 -7.24
CA GLU A 9 -25.23 -19.09 -6.87
C GLU A 9 -24.67 -19.04 -5.42
N PRO A 10 -24.47 -20.20 -4.78
CA PRO A 10 -23.74 -20.30 -3.52
C PRO A 10 -22.36 -19.64 -3.66
N SER A 11 -21.94 -18.95 -2.60
CA SER A 11 -20.63 -18.31 -2.55
C SER A 11 -20.03 -18.43 -1.16
N LEU A 12 -18.72 -18.46 -1.06
CA LEU A 12 -18.00 -18.48 0.22
C LEU A 12 -18.51 -17.40 1.17
N ALA A 13 -18.79 -16.20 0.68
CA ALA A 13 -19.32 -15.11 1.51
C ALA A 13 -20.69 -15.44 2.13
N LYS A 14 -21.59 -16.14 1.40
CA LYS A 14 -22.88 -16.59 1.94
C LYS A 14 -22.70 -17.67 2.99
N GLU A 15 -21.79 -18.62 2.74
CA GLU A 15 -21.47 -19.71 3.67
C GLU A 15 -20.87 -19.17 4.97
N LEU A 16 -19.89 -18.27 4.89
CA LEU A 16 -19.27 -17.64 6.05
C LEU A 16 -20.25 -16.82 6.88
N LYS A 17 -21.19 -16.11 6.23
CA LYS A 17 -22.26 -15.39 6.93
C LYS A 17 -23.21 -16.36 7.66
N ALA A 18 -23.57 -17.48 7.03
CA ALA A 18 -24.41 -18.49 7.65
C ALA A 18 -23.71 -19.19 8.84
N ALA A 19 -22.41 -19.40 8.74
CA ALA A 19 -21.57 -19.95 9.81
C ALA A 19 -21.22 -18.95 10.92
N GLY A 20 -21.51 -17.64 10.75
CA GLY A 20 -21.19 -16.59 11.74
C GLY A 20 -19.72 -16.25 11.88
N VAL A 21 -18.89 -16.60 10.88
CA VAL A 21 -17.44 -16.34 10.84
C VAL A 21 -17.05 -15.37 9.72
N TYR A 22 -17.98 -14.54 9.25
CA TYR A 22 -17.74 -13.56 8.19
C TYR A 22 -16.94 -12.36 8.73
N PRO A 23 -15.67 -12.13 8.30
CA PRO A 23 -14.76 -11.22 8.99
C PRO A 23 -14.67 -9.82 8.35
N TYR A 24 -15.58 -9.48 7.46
CA TYR A 24 -15.49 -8.27 6.64
C TYR A 24 -16.59 -7.26 6.98
N PHE A 25 -16.31 -5.99 6.65
CA PHE A 25 -17.23 -4.85 6.79
C PHE A 25 -17.65 -4.51 8.22
N HIS A 26 -16.77 -4.74 9.19
CA HIS A 26 -16.97 -4.25 10.55
C HIS A 26 -16.98 -2.72 10.58
N ALA A 27 -18.03 -2.14 11.16
CA ALA A 27 -18.22 -0.70 11.17
C ALA A 27 -17.38 -0.03 12.27
N LEU A 28 -16.50 0.87 11.86
CA LEU A 28 -15.74 1.75 12.76
C LEU A 28 -16.65 2.87 13.30
N GLN A 29 -16.70 3.04 14.62
CA GLN A 29 -17.54 4.00 15.32
C GLN A 29 -16.76 5.13 16.01
N SER A 30 -15.45 5.16 15.84
CA SER A 30 -14.53 6.18 16.36
C SER A 30 -13.61 6.69 15.25
N ARG A 31 -12.66 7.55 15.60
CA ARG A 31 -11.53 7.87 14.75
C ARG A 31 -10.68 6.61 14.51
N GLN A 32 -9.98 6.55 13.37
CA GLN A 32 -9.00 5.50 13.10
C GLN A 32 -7.72 5.79 13.89
N ASP A 33 -7.50 5.04 14.94
CA ASP A 33 -6.35 5.19 15.85
C ASP A 33 -5.87 3.81 16.32
N VAL A 34 -4.91 3.76 17.24
CA VAL A 34 -4.38 2.51 17.86
C VAL A 34 -5.43 1.76 18.67
N GLU A 35 -6.42 2.47 19.19
CA GLU A 35 -7.61 1.92 19.83
C GLU A 35 -8.85 2.51 19.16
N VAL A 36 -9.80 1.65 18.86
CA VAL A 36 -11.01 2.02 18.14
C VAL A 36 -12.25 1.44 18.78
N MET A 37 -13.40 2.05 18.52
CA MET A 37 -14.72 1.49 18.82
C MET A 37 -15.27 0.81 17.57
N MET A 38 -15.54 -0.45 17.65
CA MET A 38 -16.19 -1.25 16.59
C MET A 38 -17.29 -2.11 17.22
N GLU A 39 -18.51 -2.02 16.68
CA GLU A 39 -19.66 -2.77 17.16
C GLU A 39 -19.90 -2.62 18.69
N GLY A 40 -19.70 -1.38 19.17
CA GLY A 40 -19.92 -1.02 20.59
C GLY A 40 -18.85 -1.49 21.57
N LYS A 41 -17.73 -2.03 21.09
CA LYS A 41 -16.62 -2.50 21.93
C LYS A 41 -15.29 -1.85 21.52
N ARG A 42 -14.41 -1.65 22.51
CA ARG A 42 -13.00 -1.26 22.27
C ARG A 42 -12.27 -2.38 21.55
N ARG A 43 -11.43 -2.00 20.58
CA ARG A 43 -10.51 -2.89 19.89
C ARG A 43 -9.13 -2.27 19.79
N ILE A 44 -8.07 -3.04 20.01
CA ILE A 44 -6.71 -2.67 19.63
C ILE A 44 -6.58 -2.89 18.12
N MET A 45 -6.19 -1.83 17.40
CA MET A 45 -6.17 -1.85 15.93
C MET A 45 -4.82 -2.31 15.41
N LEU A 46 -4.70 -3.57 15.02
CA LEU A 46 -3.53 -4.13 14.33
C LEU A 46 -3.82 -4.43 12.84
N GLY A 47 -4.84 -3.83 12.25
CA GLY A 47 -5.22 -4.03 10.85
C GLY A 47 -5.15 -2.76 9.99
N SER A 48 -4.75 -1.62 10.55
CA SER A 48 -4.74 -0.33 9.84
C SER A 48 -3.43 -0.09 9.11
N ASN A 49 -3.50 0.59 7.96
CA ASN A 49 -2.33 1.09 7.22
C ASN A 49 -1.95 2.53 7.61
N ASN A 50 -2.46 3.06 8.71
CA ASN A 50 -2.14 4.39 9.25
C ASN A 50 -0.76 4.39 9.93
N TYR A 51 0.29 4.05 9.19
CA TYR A 51 1.62 3.72 9.73
C TYR A 51 2.22 4.79 10.66
N LEU A 52 2.03 6.06 10.35
CA LEU A 52 2.55 7.16 11.16
C LEU A 52 1.56 7.66 12.23
N GLY A 53 0.31 7.16 12.23
CA GLY A 53 -0.73 7.57 13.17
C GLY A 53 -1.32 8.96 12.87
N LEU A 54 -1.15 9.49 11.68
CA LEU A 54 -1.47 10.88 11.34
C LEU A 54 -2.96 11.16 11.09
N THR A 55 -3.81 10.13 11.00
CA THR A 55 -5.27 10.33 10.78
C THR A 55 -5.94 11.12 11.91
N THR A 56 -5.33 11.19 13.08
CA THR A 56 -5.83 11.93 14.27
C THR A 56 -4.95 13.10 14.67
N ALA A 57 -3.87 13.38 13.94
CA ALA A 57 -2.99 14.53 14.19
C ALA A 57 -3.75 15.84 14.00
N LEU A 58 -3.65 16.73 14.97
CA LEU A 58 -4.48 17.97 15.02
C LEU A 58 -4.21 18.87 13.81
N ASP A 59 -2.96 19.11 13.49
CA ASP A 59 -2.54 19.93 12.34
C ASP A 59 -3.04 19.38 11.00
N VAL A 60 -3.06 18.04 10.84
CA VAL A 60 -3.59 17.37 9.66
C VAL A 60 -5.11 17.55 9.58
N VAL A 61 -5.82 17.34 10.67
CA VAL A 61 -7.29 17.50 10.74
C VAL A 61 -7.71 18.96 10.50
N GLU A 62 -7.03 19.91 11.13
CA GLU A 62 -7.30 21.35 10.99
C GLU A 62 -7.05 21.83 9.56
N ALA A 63 -6.01 21.36 8.90
CA ALA A 63 -5.76 21.66 7.48
C ALA A 63 -6.93 21.23 6.58
N GLY A 64 -7.50 20.06 6.85
CA GLY A 64 -8.69 19.58 6.12
C GLY A 64 -9.92 20.47 6.36
N ILE A 65 -10.16 20.92 7.60
CA ILE A 65 -11.27 21.80 7.95
C ILE A 65 -11.12 23.15 7.23
N HIS A 66 -9.95 23.78 7.30
CA HIS A 66 -9.68 25.05 6.63
C HIS A 66 -9.84 24.95 5.10
N ALA A 67 -9.44 23.83 4.50
CA ALA A 67 -9.64 23.63 3.07
C ALA A 67 -11.11 23.52 2.68
N LEU A 68 -11.95 22.89 3.52
CA LEU A 68 -13.41 22.86 3.31
C LEU A 68 -14.02 24.26 3.41
N GLU A 69 -13.59 25.09 4.34
CA GLU A 69 -14.04 26.47 4.50
C GLU A 69 -13.65 27.33 3.29
N GLN A 70 -12.44 27.18 2.79
CA GLN A 70 -11.89 28.01 1.72
C GLN A 70 -12.36 27.58 0.31
N TYR A 71 -12.40 26.29 0.02
CA TYR A 71 -12.61 25.76 -1.33
C TYR A 71 -13.91 24.96 -1.50
N GLY A 72 -14.66 24.73 -0.41
CA GLY A 72 -15.86 23.89 -0.43
C GLY A 72 -15.54 22.39 -0.48
N ALA A 73 -16.57 21.57 -0.73
CA ALA A 73 -16.51 20.12 -0.59
C ALA A 73 -15.82 19.37 -1.73
N GLY A 74 -15.66 19.98 -2.89
CA GLY A 74 -15.09 19.28 -4.05
C GLY A 74 -14.74 20.21 -5.20
N CYS A 75 -14.02 19.67 -6.21
CA CYS A 75 -13.50 20.44 -7.33
C CYS A 75 -14.43 20.48 -8.55
N SER A 76 -15.44 19.64 -8.60
CA SER A 76 -16.44 19.53 -9.70
C SER A 76 -15.84 19.38 -11.10
N GLY A 77 -14.63 18.83 -11.22
CA GLY A 77 -13.94 18.60 -12.49
C GLY A 77 -12.59 17.91 -12.32
N SER A 78 -12.01 17.53 -13.45
CA SER A 78 -10.68 16.92 -13.49
C SER A 78 -9.57 17.96 -13.37
N ARG A 79 -8.36 17.49 -12.99
CA ARG A 79 -7.15 18.31 -13.00
C ARG A 79 -6.87 18.94 -14.37
N PHE A 80 -7.22 18.23 -15.42
CA PHE A 80 -7.00 18.66 -16.82
C PHE A 80 -7.90 19.82 -17.25
N LEU A 81 -9.05 20.00 -16.60
CA LEU A 81 -10.02 21.04 -16.96
C LEU A 81 -10.12 22.13 -15.87
N ASN A 82 -11.17 22.08 -15.07
CA ASN A 82 -11.48 23.12 -14.08
C ASN A 82 -11.15 22.73 -12.64
N GLY A 83 -10.67 21.50 -12.40
CA GLY A 83 -10.49 20.96 -11.04
C GLY A 83 -9.08 21.12 -10.45
N THR A 84 -8.20 21.93 -11.07
CA THR A 84 -6.88 22.21 -10.47
C THR A 84 -6.98 23.36 -9.49
N LEU A 85 -6.75 23.09 -8.21
CA LEU A 85 -6.61 24.08 -7.15
C LEU A 85 -5.14 24.44 -6.93
N GLN A 86 -4.87 25.63 -6.37
CA GLN A 86 -3.52 26.03 -6.01
C GLN A 86 -2.84 25.02 -5.08
N MET A 87 -3.57 24.44 -4.12
CA MET A 87 -3.05 23.44 -3.20
C MET A 87 -2.65 22.12 -3.87
N HIS A 88 -3.22 21.76 -5.02
CA HIS A 88 -2.73 20.60 -5.78
C HIS A 88 -1.31 20.83 -6.32
N LEU A 89 -1.05 22.05 -6.82
CA LEU A 89 0.28 22.44 -7.31
C LEU A 89 1.28 22.50 -6.16
N GLU A 90 0.89 23.03 -5.01
CA GLU A 90 1.71 23.08 -3.81
C GLU A 90 2.05 21.67 -3.29
N LEU A 91 1.07 20.75 -3.24
CA LEU A 91 1.31 19.35 -2.88
C LEU A 91 2.29 18.68 -3.86
N GLU A 92 2.14 18.91 -5.17
CA GLU A 92 3.04 18.36 -6.19
C GLU A 92 4.46 18.93 -6.04
N GLU A 93 4.59 20.22 -5.78
CA GLU A 93 5.90 20.86 -5.54
C GLU A 93 6.62 20.29 -4.30
N GLU A 94 5.90 20.17 -3.17
CA GLU A 94 6.49 19.65 -1.93
C GLU A 94 6.81 18.16 -2.01
N LEU A 95 5.95 17.35 -2.64
CA LEU A 95 6.27 15.96 -2.94
C LEU A 95 7.53 15.83 -3.82
N GLY A 96 7.67 16.71 -4.82
CA GLY A 96 8.84 16.73 -5.68
C GLY A 96 10.14 16.99 -4.92
N LYS A 97 10.10 17.94 -3.99
CA LYS A 97 11.24 18.24 -3.08
C LYS A 97 11.54 17.05 -2.17
N PHE A 98 10.52 16.50 -1.53
CA PHE A 98 10.65 15.37 -0.60
C PHE A 98 11.21 14.13 -1.30
N LEU A 99 10.65 13.75 -2.45
CA LEU A 99 11.05 12.55 -3.21
C LEU A 99 12.27 12.77 -4.11
N ARG A 100 12.78 14.01 -4.21
CA ARG A 100 13.90 14.38 -5.11
C ARG A 100 13.65 14.02 -6.57
N LYS A 101 12.38 14.20 -7.03
CA LYS A 101 11.93 14.00 -8.41
C LYS A 101 11.23 15.27 -8.91
N PRO A 102 11.59 15.82 -10.08
CA PRO A 102 11.03 17.09 -10.55
C PRO A 102 9.60 16.99 -11.06
N GLY A 103 9.22 15.84 -11.60
CA GLY A 103 7.91 15.65 -12.22
C GLY A 103 6.95 14.88 -11.32
N ILE A 104 5.90 15.53 -10.80
CA ILE A 104 4.86 14.92 -9.96
C ILE A 104 3.51 15.03 -10.66
N VAL A 105 2.73 13.94 -10.58
CA VAL A 105 1.32 13.89 -11.01
C VAL A 105 0.48 13.27 -9.90
N THR A 106 -0.52 13.98 -9.40
CA THR A 106 -1.41 13.47 -8.35
C THR A 106 -2.73 12.92 -8.90
N PHE A 107 -3.17 11.79 -8.39
CA PHE A 107 -4.37 11.04 -8.78
C PHE A 107 -5.37 10.94 -7.63
N GLY A 108 -6.65 10.68 -7.94
CA GLY A 108 -7.72 10.54 -6.95
C GLY A 108 -7.54 9.38 -5.95
N THR A 109 -6.84 8.31 -6.34
CA THR A 109 -6.50 7.17 -5.47
C THR A 109 -5.18 6.52 -5.90
N GLY A 110 -4.55 5.74 -4.99
CA GLY A 110 -3.38 4.93 -5.34
C GLY A 110 -3.67 3.87 -6.41
N PHE A 111 -4.85 3.23 -6.37
CA PHE A 111 -5.27 2.29 -7.40
C PHE A 111 -5.28 2.96 -8.79
N GLN A 112 -5.87 4.14 -8.84
CA GLN A 112 -5.96 4.94 -10.07
C GLN A 112 -4.59 5.41 -10.57
N SER A 113 -3.64 5.67 -9.65
CA SER A 113 -2.26 6.01 -10.00
C SER A 113 -1.58 4.90 -10.79
N ASN A 114 -1.59 3.65 -10.28
CA ASN A 114 -1.01 2.51 -11.01
C ASN A 114 -1.65 2.30 -12.37
N VAL A 115 -2.98 2.31 -12.42
CA VAL A 115 -3.70 2.17 -13.70
C VAL A 115 -3.33 3.29 -14.67
N GLY A 116 -3.27 4.53 -14.17
CA GLY A 116 -2.99 5.72 -15.00
C GLY A 116 -1.55 5.78 -15.50
N ILE A 117 -0.58 5.43 -14.66
CA ILE A 117 0.83 5.42 -15.00
C ILE A 117 1.13 4.32 -16.03
N ILE A 118 0.79 3.08 -15.69
CA ILE A 118 1.15 1.91 -16.51
C ILE A 118 0.45 1.96 -17.87
N SER A 119 -0.85 2.26 -17.90
CA SER A 119 -1.60 2.32 -19.17
C SER A 119 -1.19 3.49 -20.06
N ALA A 120 -0.62 4.56 -19.51
CA ALA A 120 -0.09 5.67 -20.29
C ALA A 120 1.31 5.37 -20.86
N LEU A 121 2.20 4.75 -20.05
CA LEU A 121 3.60 4.57 -20.41
C LEU A 121 3.84 3.33 -21.29
N VAL A 122 3.03 2.26 -21.13
CA VAL A 122 3.26 0.98 -21.81
C VAL A 122 2.40 0.88 -23.06
N GLY A 123 3.01 1.08 -24.20
CA GLY A 123 2.37 1.07 -25.53
C GLY A 123 2.31 -0.31 -26.16
N ARG A 124 1.75 -0.37 -27.39
CA ARG A 124 1.46 -1.62 -28.11
C ARG A 124 2.69 -2.51 -28.38
N HIS A 125 3.86 -1.91 -28.48
CA HIS A 125 5.10 -2.61 -28.78
C HIS A 125 5.98 -2.84 -27.55
N ASP A 126 5.54 -2.35 -26.39
CA ASP A 126 6.29 -2.43 -25.15
C ASP A 126 5.91 -3.65 -24.31
N TYR A 127 6.73 -3.92 -23.33
CA TYR A 127 6.54 -4.99 -22.36
C TYR A 127 6.48 -4.42 -20.95
N VAL A 128 5.58 -4.94 -20.13
CA VAL A 128 5.56 -4.70 -18.69
C VAL A 128 5.87 -6.01 -17.97
N ILE A 129 6.83 -6.00 -17.07
CA ILE A 129 7.32 -7.18 -16.36
C ILE A 129 7.02 -7.01 -14.87
N CYS A 130 6.16 -7.88 -14.32
CA CYS A 130 5.59 -7.74 -12.99
C CYS A 130 5.98 -8.89 -12.07
N ASP A 131 6.26 -8.58 -10.81
CA ASP A 131 6.28 -9.59 -9.75
C ASP A 131 4.88 -10.21 -9.57
N ARG A 132 4.82 -11.52 -9.30
CA ARG A 132 3.53 -12.22 -9.12
C ARG A 132 2.74 -11.79 -7.91
N GLU A 133 3.39 -11.25 -6.89
CA GLU A 133 2.74 -10.78 -5.66
C GLU A 133 2.46 -9.27 -5.68
N ASN A 134 2.69 -8.59 -6.81
CA ASN A 134 2.33 -7.18 -6.96
C ASN A 134 0.85 -6.91 -6.67
N HIS A 135 0.59 -5.71 -6.20
CA HIS A 135 -0.75 -5.23 -5.90
C HIS A 135 -1.70 -5.32 -7.11
N ALA A 136 -2.97 -5.62 -6.85
CA ALA A 136 -4.00 -5.79 -7.89
C ALA A 136 -4.13 -4.60 -8.85
N SER A 137 -3.85 -3.37 -8.40
CA SER A 137 -3.88 -2.17 -9.23
C SER A 137 -2.79 -2.15 -10.30
N ILE A 138 -1.62 -2.75 -10.04
CA ILE A 138 -0.56 -2.94 -11.03
C ILE A 138 -1.06 -3.87 -12.13
N TYR A 139 -1.66 -5.00 -11.76
CA TYR A 139 -2.27 -5.92 -12.73
C TYR A 139 -3.36 -5.25 -13.56
N ALA A 140 -4.23 -4.45 -12.92
CA ALA A 140 -5.26 -3.70 -13.62
C ALA A 140 -4.64 -2.71 -14.62
N GLY A 141 -3.58 -2.00 -14.23
CA GLY A 141 -2.83 -1.12 -15.12
C GLY A 141 -2.21 -1.85 -16.30
N CYS A 142 -1.60 -3.02 -16.06
CA CYS A 142 -1.06 -3.87 -17.11
C CYS A 142 -2.14 -4.36 -18.10
N GLN A 143 -3.30 -4.77 -17.59
CA GLN A 143 -4.43 -5.21 -18.42
C GLN A 143 -5.04 -4.08 -19.25
N MET A 144 -5.02 -2.84 -18.73
CA MET A 144 -5.50 -1.67 -19.47
C MET A 144 -4.46 -1.06 -20.42
N SER A 145 -3.20 -1.45 -20.30
CA SER A 145 -2.15 -1.09 -21.26
C SER A 145 -2.32 -1.86 -22.57
N TYR A 146 -1.71 -1.35 -23.63
CA TYR A 146 -1.64 -2.08 -24.92
C TYR A 146 -0.42 -3.00 -25.01
N GLY A 147 0.47 -2.98 -24.03
CA GLY A 147 1.70 -3.75 -24.04
C GLY A 147 1.52 -5.21 -23.63
N LYS A 148 2.58 -5.97 -23.77
CA LYS A 148 2.61 -7.38 -23.35
C LYS A 148 3.03 -7.49 -21.91
N MET A 149 2.18 -8.12 -21.07
CA MET A 149 2.50 -8.40 -19.68
C MET A 149 3.27 -9.72 -19.55
N LEU A 150 4.44 -9.68 -18.93
CA LEU A 150 5.20 -10.83 -18.46
C LEU A 150 5.20 -10.84 -16.93
N ARG A 151 5.22 -12.03 -16.33
CA ARG A 151 5.23 -12.18 -14.86
C ARG A 151 6.41 -13.03 -14.45
N TYR A 152 7.13 -12.63 -13.42
CA TYR A 152 8.16 -13.45 -12.79
C TYR A 152 7.72 -13.89 -11.38
N ARG A 153 8.27 -15.01 -10.93
CA ARG A 153 8.00 -15.54 -9.59
C ARG A 153 8.47 -14.55 -8.54
N HIS A 154 7.68 -14.43 -7.46
CA HIS A 154 7.94 -13.46 -6.40
C HIS A 154 9.40 -13.50 -5.92
N SER A 155 10.02 -12.32 -5.96
CA SER A 155 11.42 -12.09 -5.53
C SER A 155 12.46 -13.03 -6.18
N ASP A 156 12.16 -13.64 -7.34
CA ASP A 156 13.05 -14.54 -8.09
C ASP A 156 13.75 -13.78 -9.23
N MET A 157 14.98 -13.36 -8.96
CA MET A 157 15.77 -12.56 -9.92
C MET A 157 16.20 -13.37 -11.15
N ALA A 158 16.38 -14.68 -11.03
CA ALA A 158 16.68 -15.53 -12.17
C ALA A 158 15.47 -15.65 -13.10
N ASP A 159 14.26 -15.74 -12.56
CA ASP A 159 13.04 -15.72 -13.37
C ASP A 159 12.79 -14.33 -13.98
N LEU A 160 13.08 -13.23 -13.25
CA LEU A 160 13.03 -11.87 -13.80
C LEU A 160 13.97 -11.74 -15.00
N GLU A 161 15.22 -12.18 -14.88
CA GLU A 161 16.18 -12.15 -15.98
C GLU A 161 15.69 -12.96 -17.20
N LYS A 162 15.12 -14.15 -16.97
CA LYS A 162 14.51 -14.95 -18.01
C LYS A 162 13.35 -14.25 -18.72
N GLN A 163 12.53 -13.46 -18.00
CA GLN A 163 11.48 -12.66 -18.64
C GLN A 163 12.06 -11.51 -19.46
N LEU A 164 13.10 -10.83 -18.97
CA LEU A 164 13.80 -9.76 -19.68
C LEU A 164 14.40 -10.24 -21.02
N GLN A 165 14.97 -11.45 -21.04
CA GLN A 165 15.51 -12.09 -22.25
C GLN A 165 14.44 -12.35 -23.34
N ARG A 166 13.17 -12.34 -23.00
CA ARG A 166 12.05 -12.52 -23.96
C ARG A 166 11.65 -11.21 -24.64
N VAL A 167 12.14 -10.08 -24.16
CA VAL A 167 11.86 -8.77 -24.76
C VAL A 167 12.77 -8.56 -25.95
N PRO A 168 12.24 -8.33 -27.18
CA PRO A 168 13.08 -8.02 -28.32
C PRO A 168 13.82 -6.69 -28.14
N GLU A 169 15.05 -6.59 -28.62
CA GLU A 169 15.91 -5.42 -28.44
C GLU A 169 15.30 -4.08 -28.90
N GLN A 170 14.42 -4.13 -29.91
CA GLN A 170 13.74 -2.93 -30.43
C GLN A 170 12.53 -2.48 -29.61
N ASN A 171 12.13 -3.23 -28.58
CA ASN A 171 10.94 -2.96 -27.79
C ASN A 171 11.30 -2.40 -26.40
N GLY A 172 10.49 -1.48 -25.90
CA GLY A 172 10.63 -0.97 -24.54
C GLY A 172 10.21 -2.00 -23.49
N ALA A 173 10.81 -1.92 -22.30
CA ALA A 173 10.44 -2.73 -21.14
C ALA A 173 10.33 -1.89 -19.89
N LEU A 174 9.24 -2.07 -19.14
CA LEU A 174 9.05 -1.50 -17.81
C LEU A 174 8.95 -2.62 -16.78
N ILE A 175 9.88 -2.69 -15.84
CA ILE A 175 9.78 -3.57 -14.67
C ILE A 175 8.95 -2.83 -13.63
N VAL A 176 7.90 -3.47 -13.10
CA VAL A 176 7.03 -2.91 -12.06
C VAL A 176 7.04 -3.85 -10.86
N THR A 177 7.35 -3.29 -9.69
CA THR A 177 7.35 -4.04 -8.42
C THR A 177 6.77 -3.19 -7.31
N ASP A 178 6.07 -3.83 -6.34
CA ASP A 178 5.88 -3.20 -5.04
C ASP A 178 7.25 -3.00 -4.36
N GLY A 179 7.44 -1.89 -3.68
CA GLY A 179 8.64 -1.65 -2.87
C GLY A 179 8.61 -2.47 -1.58
N VAL A 180 7.44 -2.44 -0.92
CA VAL A 180 7.08 -3.30 0.22
C VAL A 180 5.81 -4.04 -0.14
N PHE A 181 5.83 -5.36 -0.10
CA PHE A 181 4.69 -6.20 -0.44
C PHE A 181 3.64 -6.19 0.66
N SER A 182 2.40 -5.89 0.29
CA SER A 182 1.31 -5.57 1.21
C SER A 182 0.88 -6.71 2.14
N MET A 183 1.06 -7.97 1.72
CA MET A 183 0.67 -9.15 2.50
C MET A 183 1.84 -9.75 3.26
N GLY A 184 2.99 -9.92 2.62
CA GLY A 184 4.20 -10.49 3.21
C GLY A 184 5.00 -9.53 4.10
N GLY A 185 4.90 -8.23 3.83
CA GLY A 185 5.72 -7.21 4.51
C GLY A 185 7.19 -7.23 4.10
N ASP A 186 7.58 -8.07 3.15
CA ASP A 186 8.93 -8.15 2.62
C ASP A 186 9.23 -7.00 1.64
N ILE A 187 10.51 -6.72 1.48
CA ILE A 187 11.01 -5.63 0.65
C ILE A 187 11.51 -6.19 -0.68
N ALA A 188 11.20 -5.52 -1.79
CA ALA A 188 11.70 -5.90 -3.11
C ALA A 188 13.24 -5.94 -3.13
N LYS A 189 13.80 -6.87 -3.88
CA LYS A 189 15.25 -6.96 -4.16
C LYS A 189 15.68 -5.88 -5.14
N LEU A 190 15.44 -4.63 -4.77
CA LEU A 190 15.60 -3.47 -5.64
C LEU A 190 17.01 -3.31 -6.22
N PRO A 191 18.11 -3.59 -5.49
CA PRO A 191 19.46 -3.55 -6.06
C PRO A 191 19.64 -4.48 -7.25
N GLU A 192 19.17 -5.73 -7.13
CA GLU A 192 19.26 -6.72 -8.20
C GLU A 192 18.33 -6.39 -9.37
N ILE A 193 17.12 -5.88 -9.07
CA ILE A 193 16.16 -5.42 -10.10
C ILE A 193 16.77 -4.29 -10.92
N CYS A 194 17.35 -3.26 -10.28
CA CYS A 194 18.02 -2.15 -10.95
C CYS A 194 19.22 -2.60 -11.78
N ALA A 195 20.01 -3.56 -11.26
CA ALA A 195 21.15 -4.11 -11.99
C ALA A 195 20.70 -4.85 -13.26
N LEU A 196 19.63 -5.64 -13.18
CA LEU A 196 19.04 -6.33 -14.34
C LEU A 196 18.42 -5.33 -15.32
N ALA A 197 17.67 -4.33 -14.82
CA ALA A 197 17.09 -3.29 -15.65
C ALA A 197 18.17 -2.57 -16.49
N LYS A 198 19.27 -2.17 -15.85
CA LYS A 198 20.40 -1.54 -16.53
C LYS A 198 21.03 -2.44 -17.59
N ARG A 199 21.18 -3.74 -17.30
CA ARG A 199 21.79 -4.72 -18.24
C ARG A 199 20.95 -4.91 -19.49
N TYR A 200 19.62 -4.92 -19.34
CA TYR A 200 18.68 -5.18 -20.43
C TYR A 200 18.04 -3.93 -21.03
N GLY A 201 18.45 -2.73 -20.59
CA GLY A 201 17.89 -1.47 -21.08
C GLY A 201 16.44 -1.22 -20.69
N ALA A 202 15.96 -1.88 -19.63
CA ALA A 202 14.61 -1.70 -19.09
C ALA A 202 14.53 -0.51 -18.13
N ARG A 203 13.32 0.03 -17.94
CA ARG A 203 13.01 1.04 -16.92
C ARG A 203 12.39 0.40 -15.68
N VAL A 204 12.51 1.06 -14.53
CA VAL A 204 12.03 0.58 -13.24
C VAL A 204 10.96 1.50 -12.68
N MET A 205 9.81 0.92 -12.36
CA MET A 205 8.75 1.56 -11.58
C MET A 205 8.60 0.83 -10.24
N VAL A 206 8.59 1.59 -9.14
CA VAL A 206 8.35 1.09 -7.79
C VAL A 206 7.03 1.63 -7.28
N ASP A 207 6.13 0.73 -6.89
CA ASP A 207 4.96 1.07 -6.08
C ASP A 207 5.37 1.11 -4.61
N ASP A 208 5.54 2.31 -4.12
CA ASP A 208 6.01 2.57 -2.76
C ASP A 208 4.87 2.96 -1.79
N ALA A 209 3.65 2.49 -2.09
CA ALA A 209 2.48 2.74 -1.26
C ALA A 209 2.64 2.26 0.19
N HIS A 210 3.46 1.25 0.43
CA HIS A 210 3.83 0.75 1.76
C HIS A 210 5.27 1.12 2.18
N GLY A 211 6.02 1.81 1.33
CA GLY A 211 7.39 2.26 1.60
C GLY A 211 7.46 3.72 2.05
N LEU A 212 6.62 4.59 1.47
CA LEU A 212 6.54 6.00 1.85
C LEU A 212 6.15 6.16 3.33
N GLY A 213 6.94 6.93 4.09
CA GLY A 213 6.76 7.11 5.54
C GLY A 213 7.17 5.89 6.38
N VAL A 214 7.74 4.85 5.76
CA VAL A 214 8.12 3.58 6.40
C VAL A 214 9.61 3.28 6.26
N LEU A 215 10.16 3.46 5.07
CA LEU A 215 11.54 3.11 4.73
C LEU A 215 12.33 4.33 4.24
N GLY A 216 13.64 4.20 4.31
CA GLY A 216 14.57 5.19 3.78
C GLY A 216 14.75 6.41 4.68
N GLU A 217 15.64 7.29 4.27
CA GLU A 217 15.96 8.52 5.00
C GLU A 217 14.72 9.43 5.08
N GLY A 218 14.29 9.74 6.30
CA GLY A 218 13.09 10.56 6.54
C GLY A 218 11.79 9.95 6.00
N GLY A 219 11.76 8.63 5.68
CA GLY A 219 10.58 7.96 5.14
C GLY A 219 10.38 8.14 3.63
N ARG A 220 11.42 8.46 2.86
CA ARG A 220 11.33 8.65 1.39
C ARG A 220 11.09 7.37 0.59
N GLY A 221 10.99 6.22 1.23
CA GLY A 221 10.59 4.97 0.61
C GLY A 221 11.74 4.02 0.27
N THR A 222 11.39 2.99 -0.50
CA THR A 222 12.24 1.82 -0.76
C THR A 222 13.51 2.16 -1.54
N ALA A 223 13.44 3.04 -2.54
CA ALA A 223 14.63 3.44 -3.30
C ALA A 223 15.64 4.18 -2.40
N SER A 224 15.17 5.07 -1.53
CA SER A 224 16.00 5.77 -0.55
C SER A 224 16.61 4.82 0.48
N TYR A 225 15.88 3.78 0.87
CA TYR A 225 16.38 2.73 1.79
C TYR A 225 17.63 2.03 1.25
N PHE A 226 17.70 1.84 -0.07
CA PHE A 226 18.85 1.21 -0.73
C PHE A 226 19.86 2.22 -1.32
N GLY A 227 19.60 3.53 -1.28
CA GLY A 227 20.43 4.54 -1.95
C GLY A 227 20.38 4.45 -3.48
N LEU A 228 19.21 4.12 -4.04
CA LEU A 228 18.98 3.84 -5.46
C LEU A 228 18.04 4.85 -6.12
N GLU A 229 17.87 6.04 -5.55
CA GLU A 229 16.90 7.05 -6.02
C GLU A 229 17.11 7.42 -7.49
N ASP A 230 18.37 7.42 -7.95
CA ASP A 230 18.73 7.74 -9.35
C ASP A 230 18.54 6.56 -10.32
N GLN A 231 18.31 5.35 -9.81
CA GLN A 231 18.15 4.14 -10.62
C GLN A 231 16.69 3.70 -10.77
N VAL A 232 15.77 4.33 -10.04
CA VAL A 232 14.33 4.11 -10.19
C VAL A 232 13.76 5.27 -11.01
N ASP A 233 13.14 4.92 -12.15
CA ASP A 233 12.64 5.92 -13.11
C ASP A 233 11.31 6.51 -12.68
N VAL A 234 10.42 5.70 -12.09
CA VAL A 234 9.08 6.09 -11.70
C VAL A 234 8.77 5.59 -10.29
N TYR A 235 8.40 6.50 -9.39
CA TYR A 235 7.77 6.15 -8.11
C TYR A 235 6.27 6.30 -8.24
N MET A 236 5.55 5.38 -7.67
CA MET A 236 4.14 5.49 -7.36
C MET A 236 3.97 5.42 -5.84
N GLY A 237 3.04 6.19 -5.30
CA GLY A 237 2.65 6.09 -3.91
C GLY A 237 1.19 6.48 -3.69
N THR A 238 0.76 6.34 -2.44
CA THR A 238 -0.61 6.68 -2.04
C THR A 238 -0.63 7.60 -0.83
N PHE A 239 -1.66 8.42 -0.73
CA PHE A 239 -1.91 9.25 0.46
C PHE A 239 -2.76 8.52 1.51
N SER A 240 -3.33 7.36 1.17
CA SER A 240 -4.29 6.65 2.02
C SER A 240 -3.68 5.79 3.13
N LYS A 241 -2.38 5.89 3.35
CA LYS A 241 -1.64 5.15 4.38
C LYS A 241 -0.86 6.11 5.29
N SER A 242 0.46 6.22 5.13
CA SER A 242 1.30 7.10 5.97
C SER A 242 0.88 8.58 5.93
N LEU A 243 0.35 9.07 4.82
CA LEU A 243 -0.12 10.46 4.69
C LEU A 243 -1.60 10.69 5.05
N ALA A 244 -2.25 9.73 5.69
CA ALA A 244 -3.52 9.87 6.42
C ALA A 244 -4.69 10.51 5.63
N SER A 245 -4.72 10.37 4.29
CA SER A 245 -5.69 11.02 3.42
C SER A 245 -6.25 10.07 2.36
N LEU A 246 -6.66 10.58 1.22
CA LEU A 246 -7.06 9.85 0.02
C LEU A 246 -6.40 10.47 -1.19
N GLY A 247 -5.93 9.61 -2.09
CA GLY A 247 -5.25 10.00 -3.33
C GLY A 247 -4.02 9.14 -3.57
N GLY A 248 -3.26 9.51 -4.58
CA GLY A 248 -1.98 8.91 -4.87
C GLY A 248 -1.16 9.81 -5.81
N TYR A 249 0.05 9.39 -6.11
CA TYR A 249 0.94 10.16 -6.95
C TYR A 249 1.82 9.28 -7.83
N MET A 250 2.36 9.90 -8.88
CA MET A 250 3.52 9.47 -9.62
C MET A 250 4.63 10.52 -9.41
N ALA A 251 5.88 10.05 -9.25
CA ALA A 251 7.05 10.91 -9.27
C ALA A 251 8.09 10.35 -10.27
N ALA A 252 8.56 11.20 -11.20
CA ALA A 252 9.48 10.84 -12.27
C ALA A 252 10.29 12.06 -12.77
N SER A 253 10.91 11.97 -13.96
CA SER A 253 11.40 13.15 -14.65
C SER A 253 10.23 14.04 -15.11
N GLU A 254 10.49 15.33 -15.36
CA GLU A 254 9.46 16.26 -15.82
C GLU A 254 8.86 15.82 -17.18
N GLU A 255 9.68 15.29 -18.10
CA GLU A 255 9.22 14.84 -19.41
C GLU A 255 8.25 13.66 -19.29
N VAL A 256 8.52 12.71 -18.37
CA VAL A 256 7.63 11.58 -18.10
C VAL A 256 6.33 12.05 -17.45
N ALA A 257 6.42 12.98 -16.49
CA ALA A 257 5.25 13.54 -15.83
C ALA A 257 4.36 14.32 -16.82
N GLU A 258 4.96 15.14 -17.64
CA GLU A 258 4.25 15.90 -18.67
C GLU A 258 3.54 14.97 -19.66
N TYR A 259 4.20 13.91 -20.12
CA TYR A 259 3.58 12.92 -20.97
C TYR A 259 2.38 12.24 -20.27
N VAL A 260 2.53 11.83 -19.02
CA VAL A 260 1.46 11.16 -18.27
C VAL A 260 0.27 12.10 -18.02
N ARG A 261 0.49 13.39 -17.72
CA ARG A 261 -0.58 14.39 -17.60
C ARG A 261 -1.47 14.47 -18.84
N HIS A 262 -0.91 14.24 -20.04
CA HIS A 262 -1.62 14.36 -21.32
C HIS A 262 -2.06 13.02 -21.94
N ALA A 263 -1.56 11.88 -21.44
CA ALA A 263 -1.87 10.56 -21.97
C ALA A 263 -2.71 9.70 -21.01
N SER A 264 -2.66 9.97 -19.71
CA SER A 264 -3.32 9.13 -18.70
C SER A 264 -4.83 9.39 -18.65
N ARG A 265 -5.62 8.45 -19.15
CA ARG A 265 -7.09 8.52 -19.08
C ARG A 265 -7.61 8.61 -17.64
N PRO A 266 -7.13 7.83 -16.67
CA PRO A 266 -7.54 7.97 -15.28
C PRO A 266 -7.27 9.36 -14.68
N PHE A 267 -6.26 10.08 -15.15
CA PHE A 267 -6.00 11.45 -14.75
C PHE A 267 -6.93 12.46 -15.45
N ILE A 268 -7.05 12.35 -16.76
CA ILE A 268 -7.80 13.33 -17.60
C ILE A 268 -9.30 13.25 -17.34
N PHE A 269 -9.87 12.05 -17.17
CA PHE A 269 -11.30 11.80 -17.12
C PHE A 269 -11.85 11.52 -15.72
N SER A 270 -11.07 11.79 -14.66
CA SER A 270 -11.53 11.69 -13.28
C SER A 270 -11.54 13.05 -12.59
N ALA A 271 -12.46 13.22 -11.66
CA ALA A 271 -12.45 14.38 -10.78
C ALA A 271 -11.17 14.44 -9.95
N SER A 272 -10.72 15.63 -9.61
CA SER A 272 -9.54 15.89 -8.79
C SER A 272 -9.74 15.44 -7.36
N ILE A 273 -8.62 15.27 -6.64
CA ILE A 273 -8.62 15.06 -5.20
C ILE A 273 -9.40 16.19 -4.54
N PRO A 274 -10.41 15.90 -3.67
CA PRO A 274 -11.16 16.94 -2.97
C PRO A 274 -10.26 17.84 -2.12
N PRO A 275 -10.65 19.11 -1.88
CA PRO A 275 -9.84 20.07 -1.13
C PRO A 275 -9.36 19.56 0.23
N ALA A 276 -10.26 19.00 1.04
CA ALA A 276 -9.90 18.46 2.36
C ALA A 276 -8.83 17.36 2.27
N ASN A 277 -8.97 16.43 1.31
CA ASN A 277 -8.00 15.35 1.14
C ASN A 277 -6.65 15.85 0.61
N CYS A 278 -6.65 16.84 -0.26
CA CYS A 278 -5.40 17.46 -0.73
C CYS A 278 -4.67 18.16 0.43
N ALA A 279 -5.40 18.94 1.23
CA ALA A 279 -4.84 19.66 2.37
C ALA A 279 -4.33 18.73 3.47
N THR A 280 -5.06 17.64 3.78
CA THR A 280 -4.61 16.68 4.78
C THR A 280 -3.38 15.91 4.30
N ALA A 281 -3.28 15.55 3.01
CA ALA A 281 -2.08 14.92 2.45
C ALA A 281 -0.86 15.85 2.54
N LEU A 282 -1.02 17.13 2.20
CA LEU A 282 0.02 18.15 2.28
C LEU A 282 0.46 18.39 3.74
N ALA A 283 -0.48 18.53 4.66
CA ALA A 283 -0.18 18.69 6.07
C ALA A 283 0.53 17.46 6.66
N ALA A 284 0.10 16.25 6.29
CA ALA A 284 0.76 15.02 6.73
C ALA A 284 2.19 14.88 6.18
N LEU A 285 2.44 15.31 4.94
CA LEU A 285 3.79 15.37 4.39
C LEU A 285 4.68 16.33 5.18
N ARG A 286 4.21 17.54 5.45
CA ARG A 286 4.91 18.55 6.28
C ARG A 286 5.16 18.04 7.70
N HIS A 287 4.17 17.37 8.28
CA HIS A 287 4.30 16.73 9.60
C HIS A 287 5.43 15.69 9.60
N LEU A 288 5.48 14.81 8.59
CA LEU A 288 6.55 13.83 8.45
C LEU A 288 7.93 14.49 8.30
N GLU A 289 8.04 15.56 7.50
CA GLU A 289 9.32 16.30 7.33
C GLU A 289 9.80 16.95 8.63
N GLN A 290 8.87 17.45 9.45
CA GLN A 290 9.17 18.05 10.76
C GLN A 290 9.42 17.01 11.86
N HIS A 291 8.89 15.79 11.71
CA HIS A 291 8.94 14.69 12.67
C HIS A 291 9.49 13.39 12.07
N PRO A 292 10.71 13.39 11.50
CA PRO A 292 11.30 12.20 10.89
C PRO A 292 11.51 11.06 11.90
N GLU A 293 11.57 11.35 13.20
CA GLU A 293 11.66 10.36 14.29
C GLU A 293 10.46 9.39 14.33
N LEU A 294 9.33 9.74 13.72
CA LEU A 294 8.17 8.83 13.61
C LEU A 294 8.52 7.56 12.81
N VAL A 295 9.37 7.68 11.80
CA VAL A 295 9.83 6.54 10.98
C VAL A 295 10.69 5.60 11.82
N ASP A 296 11.62 6.15 12.62
CA ASP A 296 12.47 5.36 13.52
C ASP A 296 11.66 4.70 14.62
N ARG A 297 10.67 5.40 15.16
CA ARG A 297 9.74 4.86 16.14
C ARG A 297 8.92 3.71 15.56
N LEU A 298 8.35 3.88 14.36
CA LEU A 298 7.62 2.83 13.66
C LEU A 298 8.47 1.58 13.46
N ARG A 299 9.72 1.78 13.01
CA ARG A 299 10.70 0.70 12.85
C ARG A 299 10.97 -0.02 14.17
N SER A 300 11.22 0.72 15.25
CA SER A 300 11.51 0.15 16.58
C SER A 300 10.34 -0.68 17.09
N LEU A 301 9.10 -0.16 16.98
CA LEU A 301 7.89 -0.89 17.37
C LEU A 301 7.64 -2.12 16.50
N SER A 302 7.95 -2.04 15.20
CA SER A 302 7.84 -3.19 14.29
C SER A 302 8.79 -4.32 14.68
N LEU A 303 10.03 -4.00 15.06
CA LEU A 303 11.00 -4.97 15.54
C LEU A 303 10.61 -5.52 16.93
N TYR A 304 10.10 -4.68 17.82
CA TYR A 304 9.55 -5.09 19.11
C TYR A 304 8.42 -6.11 18.95
N ALA A 305 7.44 -5.79 18.09
CA ALA A 305 6.32 -6.69 17.81
C ALA A 305 6.77 -8.04 17.21
N ARG A 306 7.72 -8.03 16.25
CA ARG A 306 8.29 -9.26 15.67
C ARG A 306 8.91 -10.14 16.74
N LYS A 307 9.76 -9.54 17.58
CA LYS A 307 10.39 -10.26 18.69
C LYS A 307 9.33 -10.80 19.65
N GLY A 308 8.38 -9.97 20.08
CA GLY A 308 7.33 -10.34 21.01
C GLY A 308 6.44 -11.49 20.50
N MET A 309 6.11 -11.50 19.20
CA MET A 309 5.38 -12.60 18.54
C MET A 309 6.20 -13.90 18.52
N THR A 310 7.48 -13.81 18.15
CA THR A 310 8.37 -14.97 18.12
C THR A 310 8.55 -15.57 19.51
N ASP A 311 8.75 -14.73 20.52
CA ASP A 311 8.91 -15.15 21.92
C ASP A 311 7.64 -15.86 22.45
N ARG A 312 6.46 -15.55 21.89
CA ARG A 312 5.17 -16.19 22.20
C ARG A 312 4.82 -17.37 21.27
N GLY A 313 5.76 -17.81 20.43
CA GLY A 313 5.60 -18.99 19.56
C GLY A 313 4.75 -18.79 18.30
N MET A 314 4.37 -17.56 17.96
CA MET A 314 3.60 -17.31 16.74
C MET A 314 4.43 -17.59 15.48
N LYS A 315 3.80 -18.23 14.48
CA LYS A 315 4.46 -18.62 13.21
C LYS A 315 4.51 -17.44 12.25
N ILE A 316 5.52 -16.59 12.36
CA ILE A 316 5.78 -15.49 11.41
C ILE A 316 6.82 -15.92 10.36
N ARG A 317 6.84 -15.21 9.20
CA ARG A 317 7.80 -15.51 8.12
C ARG A 317 9.23 -15.25 8.58
N GLU A 318 10.15 -16.19 8.42
CA GLU A 318 11.55 -16.05 8.84
C GLU A 318 12.26 -14.85 8.18
N SER A 319 12.03 -14.62 6.87
CA SER A 319 12.56 -13.46 6.16
C SER A 319 12.07 -12.13 6.72
N ALA A 320 10.98 -12.15 7.50
CA ALA A 320 10.40 -10.99 8.15
C ALA A 320 11.02 -10.67 9.50
N LEU A 321 11.78 -11.57 10.12
CA LEU A 321 12.35 -11.38 11.48
C LEU A 321 13.17 -10.09 11.63
N ASN A 322 13.93 -9.73 10.60
CA ASN A 322 14.77 -8.53 10.59
C ASN A 322 14.24 -7.45 9.63
N ALA A 323 13.06 -7.65 9.02
CA ALA A 323 12.51 -6.65 8.13
C ALA A 323 12.03 -5.43 8.93
N PRO A 324 12.42 -4.21 8.55
CA PRO A 324 12.03 -3.01 9.29
C PRO A 324 10.62 -2.51 8.93
N THR A 325 9.80 -3.31 8.27
CA THR A 325 8.45 -2.93 7.83
C THR A 325 7.41 -3.20 8.92
N PRO A 326 6.34 -2.40 9.01
CA PRO A 326 5.30 -2.56 10.02
C PRO A 326 4.25 -3.61 9.67
N ILE A 327 4.48 -4.44 8.67
CA ILE A 327 3.56 -5.51 8.25
C ILE A 327 4.14 -6.84 8.71
N ILE A 328 3.38 -7.57 9.54
CA ILE A 328 3.80 -8.88 10.06
C ILE A 328 2.70 -9.90 9.81
N PRO A 329 2.89 -10.83 8.88
CA PRO A 329 1.98 -11.94 8.67
C PRO A 329 2.20 -13.05 9.73
N ILE A 330 1.11 -13.56 10.29
CA ILE A 330 1.10 -14.74 11.18
C ILE A 330 0.40 -15.86 10.42
N TYR A 331 1.11 -16.94 10.12
CA TYR A 331 0.57 -18.05 9.34
C TYR A 331 -0.37 -18.92 10.16
N THR A 332 -1.56 -19.13 9.62
CA THR A 332 -2.59 -20.03 10.15
C THR A 332 -2.94 -21.14 9.14
N TYR A 333 -2.43 -21.00 7.92
CA TYR A 333 -2.45 -21.97 6.81
C TYR A 333 -3.83 -22.27 6.24
N GLU A 334 -4.77 -22.78 7.06
CA GLU A 334 -6.08 -23.23 6.63
C GLU A 334 -7.12 -22.09 6.67
N THR A 335 -7.97 -22.00 5.64
CA THR A 335 -8.93 -20.91 5.48
C THR A 335 -9.92 -20.81 6.64
N TYR A 336 -10.59 -21.91 7.02
CA TYR A 336 -11.60 -21.89 8.09
C TYR A 336 -10.96 -21.66 9.45
N HIS A 337 -9.83 -22.29 9.72
CA HIS A 337 -9.05 -22.06 10.93
C HIS A 337 -8.65 -20.58 11.07
N THR A 338 -8.16 -19.95 9.98
CA THR A 338 -7.83 -18.51 9.96
C THR A 338 -9.03 -17.64 10.35
N LEU A 339 -10.22 -17.99 9.85
CA LEU A 339 -11.44 -17.22 10.11
C LEU A 339 -11.94 -17.37 11.55
N GLU A 340 -11.88 -18.58 12.10
CA GLU A 340 -12.27 -18.87 13.49
C GLU A 340 -11.32 -18.13 14.46
N VAL A 341 -10.02 -18.24 14.26
CA VAL A 341 -9.00 -17.55 15.04
C VAL A 341 -9.16 -16.02 14.93
N ALA A 342 -9.35 -15.49 13.72
CA ALA A 342 -9.54 -14.05 13.52
C ALA A 342 -10.79 -13.54 14.24
N LYS A 343 -11.88 -14.31 14.19
CA LYS A 343 -13.13 -13.98 14.90
C LYS A 343 -12.92 -13.95 16.40
N GLU A 344 -12.27 -14.94 16.96
CA GLU A 344 -12.06 -14.99 18.41
C GLU A 344 -11.10 -13.89 18.89
N ILE A 345 -10.02 -13.62 18.17
CA ILE A 345 -9.14 -12.49 18.43
C ILE A 345 -9.93 -11.16 18.41
N TYR A 346 -10.85 -11.01 17.42
CA TYR A 346 -11.73 -9.85 17.33
C TYR A 346 -12.66 -9.77 18.54
N ASP A 347 -13.27 -10.86 18.95
CA ASP A 347 -14.20 -10.90 20.08
C ASP A 347 -13.50 -10.59 21.42
N ARG A 348 -12.23 -10.97 21.56
CA ARG A 348 -11.36 -10.66 22.72
C ARG A 348 -10.74 -9.25 22.69
N GLY A 349 -10.98 -8.47 21.64
CA GLY A 349 -10.64 -7.05 21.64
C GLY A 349 -9.43 -6.64 20.77
N VAL A 350 -8.99 -7.47 19.84
CA VAL A 350 -7.92 -7.12 18.89
C VAL A 350 -8.45 -7.26 17.45
N TYR A 351 -8.22 -6.24 16.62
CA TYR A 351 -8.57 -6.27 15.20
C TYR A 351 -7.35 -6.63 14.36
N VAL A 352 -7.42 -7.72 13.63
CA VAL A 352 -6.44 -8.18 12.63
C VAL A 352 -7.14 -8.47 11.30
N ASN A 353 -6.39 -8.47 10.19
CA ASN A 353 -6.96 -8.76 8.88
C ASN A 353 -6.72 -10.22 8.48
N PRO A 354 -7.72 -11.12 8.48
CA PRO A 354 -7.57 -12.43 7.88
C PRO A 354 -7.36 -12.28 6.37
N THR A 355 -6.31 -12.90 5.86
CA THR A 355 -5.95 -12.90 4.45
C THR A 355 -5.98 -14.32 3.92
N LEU A 356 -6.82 -14.54 2.93
CA LEU A 356 -7.19 -15.85 2.41
C LEU A 356 -6.84 -15.96 0.92
N PRO A 357 -6.74 -17.16 0.36
CA PRO A 357 -6.70 -17.34 -1.08
C PRO A 357 -7.92 -16.65 -1.77
N PRO A 358 -7.74 -15.98 -2.93
CA PRO A 358 -6.53 -15.94 -3.77
C PRO A 358 -5.55 -14.79 -3.44
N ALA A 359 -5.73 -14.04 -2.34
CA ALA A 359 -4.78 -12.99 -1.92
C ALA A 359 -3.49 -13.58 -1.32
N THR A 360 -3.52 -14.85 -0.92
CA THR A 360 -2.38 -15.69 -0.59
C THR A 360 -2.45 -16.97 -1.44
N PRO A 361 -1.36 -17.74 -1.58
CA PRO A 361 -1.42 -19.10 -2.12
C PRO A 361 -2.36 -20.02 -1.31
N GLU A 362 -2.86 -21.08 -1.95
CA GLU A 362 -3.60 -22.13 -1.22
C GLU A 362 -2.73 -22.78 -0.14
N GLY A 363 -3.28 -22.95 1.06
CA GLY A 363 -2.56 -23.48 2.22
C GLY A 363 -1.66 -22.46 2.91
N GLU A 364 -1.72 -21.19 2.54
CA GLU A 364 -0.92 -20.10 3.13
C GLU A 364 -1.82 -18.96 3.67
N ALA A 365 -3.00 -19.28 4.15
CA ALA A 365 -3.85 -18.30 4.82
C ALA A 365 -3.14 -17.76 6.08
N LEU A 366 -3.37 -16.49 6.38
CA LEU A 366 -2.63 -15.79 7.44
C LEU A 366 -3.48 -14.69 8.09
N LEU A 367 -3.08 -14.28 9.28
CA LEU A 367 -3.51 -13.04 9.91
C LEU A 367 -2.48 -11.94 9.57
N ARG A 368 -2.89 -10.94 8.83
CA ARG A 368 -2.05 -9.79 8.52
C ARG A 368 -2.17 -8.76 9.63
N THR A 369 -1.09 -8.51 10.35
CA THR A 369 -1.01 -7.43 11.32
C THR A 369 -0.20 -6.26 10.77
N SER A 370 -0.52 -5.05 11.22
CA SER A 370 0.22 -3.84 10.88
C SER A 370 0.22 -2.86 12.05
N TYR A 371 1.29 -2.09 12.14
CA TYR A 371 1.62 -1.26 13.30
C TYR A 371 1.66 0.21 12.94
N MET A 372 1.40 1.06 13.92
CA MET A 372 1.46 2.52 13.82
C MET A 372 2.54 3.06 14.75
N ALA A 373 3.18 4.16 14.37
CA ALA A 373 4.18 4.84 15.19
C ALA A 373 3.62 5.34 16.55
N THR A 374 2.30 5.46 16.63
CA THR A 374 1.57 5.88 17.85
C THR A 374 1.24 4.73 18.81
N HIS A 375 1.47 3.47 18.44
CA HIS A 375 1.34 2.36 19.39
C HIS A 375 2.31 2.50 20.57
N THR A 376 1.93 1.92 21.71
CA THR A 376 2.81 1.72 22.86
C THR A 376 3.19 0.26 23.00
N GLU A 377 4.35 -0.02 23.60
CA GLU A 377 4.77 -1.40 23.87
C GLU A 377 3.75 -2.15 24.73
N ALA A 378 3.19 -1.48 25.74
CA ALA A 378 2.15 -2.07 26.60
C ALA A 378 0.89 -2.48 25.83
N LEU A 379 0.46 -1.66 24.87
CA LEU A 379 -0.70 -2.00 24.02
C LEU A 379 -0.39 -3.14 23.07
N LEU A 380 0.83 -3.20 22.56
CA LEU A 380 1.29 -4.31 21.72
C LEU A 380 1.41 -5.61 22.52
N ASP A 381 1.88 -5.55 23.77
CA ASP A 381 1.94 -6.72 24.65
C ASP A 381 0.53 -7.26 24.95
N GLU A 382 -0.44 -6.39 25.32
CA GLU A 382 -1.84 -6.76 25.50
C GLU A 382 -2.39 -7.48 24.25
N ALA A 383 -2.16 -6.94 23.07
CA ALA A 383 -2.63 -7.55 21.83
C ALA A 383 -1.95 -8.89 21.52
N MET A 384 -0.63 -8.97 21.71
CA MET A 384 0.13 -10.19 21.44
C MET A 384 -0.21 -11.30 22.43
N ASP A 385 -0.48 -10.99 23.70
CA ASP A 385 -0.92 -11.97 24.70
C ASP A 385 -2.27 -12.57 24.29
N ILE A 386 -3.24 -11.73 23.93
CA ILE A 386 -4.56 -12.19 23.44
C ILE A 386 -4.42 -13.07 22.19
N MET A 387 -3.61 -12.64 21.23
CA MET A 387 -3.41 -13.43 20.00
C MET A 387 -2.73 -14.77 20.28
N ALA A 388 -1.73 -14.82 21.17
CA ALA A 388 -1.04 -16.04 21.53
C ALA A 388 -1.97 -17.05 22.23
N GLU A 389 -2.77 -16.58 23.19
CA GLU A 389 -3.76 -17.42 23.88
C GLU A 389 -4.75 -18.06 22.89
N VAL A 390 -5.32 -17.25 21.98
CA VAL A 390 -6.27 -17.75 20.98
C VAL A 390 -5.61 -18.77 20.05
N LEU A 391 -4.40 -18.49 19.57
CA LEU A 391 -3.68 -19.41 18.66
C LEU A 391 -3.39 -20.75 19.32
N VAL A 392 -3.03 -20.78 20.61
CA VAL A 392 -2.81 -22.02 21.37
C VAL A 392 -4.11 -22.78 21.61
N GLU A 393 -5.23 -22.10 21.90
CA GLU A 393 -6.54 -22.71 22.11
C GLU A 393 -7.11 -23.39 20.85
N HIS A 394 -6.64 -22.96 19.67
CA HIS A 394 -7.04 -23.48 18.36
C HIS A 394 -6.01 -24.46 17.73
N GLU A 395 -4.87 -24.75 18.34
CA GLU A 395 -3.93 -25.81 17.92
C GLU A 395 -4.48 -27.21 18.21
#